data_3856781012b9ab2cb1a24248f0afb3b5
#
_entry.id   3856781012b9ab2cb1a24248f0afb3b5
#
_cell.length_a   1.000
_cell.length_b   1.000
_cell.length_c   1.000
_cell.angle_alpha   90.00
_cell.angle_beta   90.00
_cell.angle_gamma   90.00
#
_symmetry.space_group_name_H-M   'P 1'
#
loop_
_entity.id
_entity.type
_entity.pdbx_description
1 polymer ?
#
loop_
_entity_poly.entity_id
_entity_poly.type
_entity_poly.pdbx_seq_one_letter_code
_entity_poly.pdbx_strand_id
1 'polypeptide(L)'
;MRRVLVTRAREDAERTAEELRRRGFAPLIAPVLEIAATGAPIPAERFDAVLATSARAIQFAEGLAASSAPFFVVGGKTAQALSARGAQVEASAPDVAALTLLLGARFAAPARFLYLAGHDRKDDLESFLRARGHVATVVETYEARAVAALGEEARAALAAGEIDAALHYSARSASIFLALADAAGAPATLRTRVTHFALSEDVARVLRAAGCANVRVAAAPDQASLLAALEAQ
;
A
#
# COMPACT_ATOMS: atom_id res chain seq x y z
N MET A 1 1.61 -20.11 -22.07
CA MET A 1 1.58 -19.73 -20.64
C MET A 1 0.70 -18.51 -20.54
N ARG A 2 -0.32 -18.50 -19.65
CA ARG A 2 -1.25 -17.36 -19.53
C ARG A 2 -0.52 -16.15 -18.98
N ARG A 3 -0.66 -14.99 -19.69
CA ARG A 3 -0.01 -13.74 -19.29
C ARG A 3 -0.92 -12.94 -18.36
N VAL A 4 -0.46 -12.71 -17.13
CA VAL A 4 -1.25 -12.11 -16.05
C VAL A 4 -0.70 -10.76 -15.66
N LEU A 5 -1.48 -9.71 -15.84
CA LEU A 5 -1.12 -8.34 -15.45
C LEU A 5 -1.32 -8.13 -13.95
N VAL A 6 -0.31 -7.55 -13.27
CA VAL A 6 -0.31 -7.26 -11.84
C VAL A 6 -0.19 -5.75 -11.63
N THR A 7 -1.26 -5.09 -11.13
CA THR A 7 -1.40 -3.62 -11.13
C THR A 7 -1.07 -2.95 -9.79
N ARG A 8 -0.68 -3.71 -8.77
CA ARG A 8 -0.35 -3.17 -7.43
C ARG A 8 1.04 -2.54 -7.37
N ALA A 9 1.37 -1.83 -6.28
CA ALA A 9 2.68 -1.23 -6.07
C ALA A 9 3.82 -2.25 -6.27
N ARG A 10 4.97 -1.79 -6.80
CA ARG A 10 6.06 -2.65 -7.30
C ARG A 10 6.49 -3.77 -6.36
N GLU A 11 6.81 -3.44 -5.11
CA GLU A 11 7.26 -4.45 -4.13
C GLU A 11 6.24 -5.58 -3.91
N ASP A 12 4.96 -5.21 -3.85
CA ASP A 12 3.87 -6.18 -3.69
C ASP A 12 3.63 -6.94 -4.99
N ALA A 13 3.80 -6.29 -6.15
CA ALA A 13 3.67 -6.90 -7.45
C ALA A 13 4.76 -7.94 -7.70
N GLU A 14 5.99 -7.70 -7.25
CA GLU A 14 7.11 -8.65 -7.34
C GLU A 14 6.83 -9.93 -6.54
N ARG A 15 6.35 -9.80 -5.29
CA ARG A 15 5.93 -10.95 -4.49
C ARG A 15 4.79 -11.75 -5.14
N THR A 16 3.81 -11.05 -5.70
CA THR A 16 2.72 -11.68 -6.44
C THR A 16 3.22 -12.37 -7.70
N ALA A 17 4.16 -11.76 -8.42
CA ALA A 17 4.75 -12.32 -9.63
C ALA A 17 5.54 -13.61 -9.36
N GLU A 18 6.28 -13.69 -8.26
CA GLU A 18 6.96 -14.92 -7.85
C GLU A 18 5.97 -16.05 -7.60
N GLU A 19 4.86 -15.74 -6.95
CA GLU A 19 3.80 -16.72 -6.69
C GLU A 19 3.11 -17.18 -7.97
N LEU A 20 2.82 -16.26 -8.89
CA LEU A 20 2.24 -16.59 -10.20
C LEU A 20 3.18 -17.49 -11.02
N ARG A 21 4.48 -17.22 -11.04
CA ARG A 21 5.47 -18.08 -11.73
C ARG A 21 5.49 -19.49 -11.16
N ARG A 22 5.46 -19.65 -9.83
CA ARG A 22 5.38 -20.97 -9.16
C ARG A 22 4.12 -21.75 -9.56
N ARG A 23 3.04 -21.05 -9.91
CA ARG A 23 1.76 -21.61 -10.34
C ARG A 23 1.67 -21.76 -11.87
N GLY A 24 2.74 -21.54 -12.63
CA GLY A 24 2.79 -21.73 -14.08
C GLY A 24 2.21 -20.59 -14.92
N PHE A 25 2.04 -19.39 -14.35
CA PHE A 25 1.62 -18.19 -15.08
C PHE A 25 2.82 -17.34 -15.53
N ALA A 26 2.61 -16.47 -16.52
CA ALA A 26 3.56 -15.46 -16.96
C ALA A 26 3.15 -14.07 -16.43
N PRO A 27 3.65 -13.64 -15.24
CA PRO A 27 3.27 -12.34 -14.71
C PRO A 27 3.91 -11.19 -15.47
N LEU A 28 3.13 -10.14 -15.72
CA LEU A 28 3.58 -8.85 -16.19
C LEU A 28 3.33 -7.80 -15.11
N ILE A 29 4.38 -7.23 -14.56
CA ILE A 29 4.31 -6.22 -13.50
C ILE A 29 4.05 -4.85 -14.13
N ALA A 30 2.87 -4.28 -13.84
CA ALA A 30 2.45 -2.98 -14.34
C ALA A 30 1.89 -2.11 -13.19
N PRO A 31 2.75 -1.60 -12.30
CA PRO A 31 2.32 -0.82 -11.17
C PRO A 31 1.58 0.43 -11.64
N VAL A 32 0.41 0.69 -11.07
CA VAL A 32 -0.36 1.91 -11.33
C VAL A 32 -0.24 2.92 -10.20
N LEU A 33 0.39 2.51 -9.10
CA LEU A 33 0.74 3.33 -7.95
C LEU A 33 2.23 3.21 -7.67
N GLU A 34 2.83 4.32 -7.32
CA GLU A 34 4.17 4.40 -6.75
C GLU A 34 4.11 5.00 -5.35
N ILE A 35 5.01 4.54 -4.48
CA ILE A 35 5.16 5.14 -3.16
C ILE A 35 6.18 6.27 -3.29
N ALA A 36 5.75 7.47 -2.96
CA ALA A 36 6.56 8.68 -3.07
C ALA A 36 6.63 9.40 -1.71
N ALA A 37 7.78 10.05 -1.46
CA ALA A 37 7.90 10.98 -0.35
C ALA A 37 6.94 12.16 -0.54
N THR A 38 6.34 12.63 0.54
CA THR A 38 5.55 13.88 0.53
C THR A 38 6.43 15.12 0.58
N GLY A 39 7.65 14.99 1.13
CA GLY A 39 8.51 16.11 1.45
C GLY A 39 8.03 16.92 2.66
N ALA A 40 7.07 16.41 3.43
CA ALA A 40 6.55 17.11 4.60
C ALA A 40 7.67 17.30 5.64
N PRO A 41 7.92 18.54 6.11
CA PRO A 41 8.97 18.81 7.08
C PRO A 41 8.59 18.24 8.44
N ILE A 42 9.58 17.69 9.15
CA ILE A 42 9.42 17.30 10.55
C ILE A 42 9.49 18.57 11.41
N PRO A 43 8.46 18.86 12.24
CA PRO A 43 8.48 20.02 13.09
C PRO A 43 9.67 20.00 14.09
N ALA A 44 10.32 21.14 14.26
CA ALA A 44 11.47 21.31 15.17
C ALA A 44 11.07 21.46 16.65
N GLU A 45 9.81 21.26 16.99
CA GLU A 45 9.30 21.34 18.35
C GLU A 45 9.63 20.07 19.17
N ARG A 46 9.48 20.18 20.50
CA ARG A 46 9.71 19.03 21.39
C ARG A 46 8.48 18.14 21.47
N PHE A 47 8.71 16.85 21.35
CA PHE A 47 7.72 15.79 21.56
C PHE A 47 8.14 14.88 22.72
N ASP A 48 7.16 14.33 23.43
CA ASP A 48 7.41 13.35 24.49
C ASP A 48 7.78 11.97 23.91
N ALA A 49 7.29 11.66 22.71
CA ALA A 49 7.70 10.50 21.95
C ALA A 49 7.41 10.66 20.44
N VAL A 50 8.09 9.85 19.64
CA VAL A 50 7.85 9.68 18.19
C VAL A 50 7.21 8.32 17.94
N LEU A 51 6.13 8.32 17.18
CA LEU A 51 5.37 7.11 16.82
C LEU A 51 5.56 6.80 15.35
N ALA A 52 5.69 5.51 15.00
CA ALA A 52 5.66 5.06 13.61
C ALA A 52 5.08 3.65 13.51
N THR A 53 4.13 3.47 12.59
CA THR A 53 3.46 2.17 12.36
C THR A 53 3.93 1.49 11.07
N SER A 54 4.90 2.08 10.36
CA SER A 54 5.42 1.56 9.09
C SER A 54 6.90 1.90 8.92
N ALA A 55 7.68 0.93 8.45
CA ALA A 55 9.07 1.15 8.06
C ALA A 55 9.20 2.17 6.92
N ARG A 56 8.20 2.26 6.04
CA ARG A 56 8.15 3.28 4.97
C ARG A 56 8.06 4.69 5.54
N ALA A 57 7.31 4.90 6.63
CA ALA A 57 7.25 6.21 7.28
C ALA A 57 8.64 6.68 7.74
N ILE A 58 9.46 5.76 8.22
CA ILE A 58 10.84 6.05 8.59
C ILE A 58 11.72 6.27 7.36
N GLN A 59 11.55 5.46 6.31
CA GLN A 59 12.35 5.55 5.08
C GLN A 59 12.24 6.94 4.44
N PHE A 60 11.05 7.53 4.43
CA PHE A 60 10.76 8.82 3.80
C PHE A 60 10.78 10.01 4.77
N ALA A 61 11.07 9.79 6.06
CA ALA A 61 11.20 10.87 7.04
C ALA A 61 12.59 11.52 6.93
N GLU A 62 12.65 12.69 6.32
CA GLU A 62 13.88 13.50 6.26
C GLU A 62 14.08 14.24 7.60
N GLY A 63 15.35 14.40 8.04
CA GLY A 63 15.67 15.14 9.27
C GLY A 63 15.34 14.41 10.58
N LEU A 64 14.96 13.13 10.55
CA LEU A 64 14.58 12.37 11.73
C LEU A 64 15.72 12.20 12.77
N ALA A 65 16.97 12.28 12.35
CA ALA A 65 18.15 12.14 13.23
C ALA A 65 18.26 13.26 14.30
N ALA A 66 17.51 14.34 14.18
CA ALA A 66 17.50 15.45 15.14
C ALA A 66 16.57 15.24 16.35
N SER A 67 15.74 14.20 16.36
CA SER A 67 14.81 13.95 17.47
C SER A 67 15.51 13.20 18.60
N SER A 68 15.56 13.82 19.78
CA SER A 68 16.00 13.19 21.02
C SER A 68 14.87 12.44 21.74
N ALA A 69 13.64 12.49 21.22
CA ALA A 69 12.49 11.82 21.81
C ALA A 69 12.52 10.31 21.55
N PRO A 70 12.07 9.47 22.51
CA PRO A 70 12.05 8.03 22.36
C PRO A 70 11.06 7.58 21.27
N PHE A 71 11.40 6.52 20.55
CA PHE A 71 10.57 5.98 19.49
C PHE A 71 9.75 4.79 19.98
N PHE A 72 8.44 4.84 19.73
CA PHE A 72 7.51 3.74 19.94
C PHE A 72 6.94 3.32 18.59
N VAL A 73 7.15 2.06 18.19
CA VAL A 73 6.87 1.65 16.81
C VAL A 73 6.06 0.36 16.72
N VAL A 74 5.49 0.13 15.55
CA VAL A 74 4.86 -1.15 15.19
C VAL A 74 5.77 -1.92 14.24
N GLY A 75 6.07 -3.16 14.64
CA GLY A 75 6.75 -4.16 13.82
C GLY A 75 8.28 -4.06 13.82
N GLY A 76 8.91 -5.24 13.81
CA GLY A 76 10.38 -5.35 13.84
C GLY A 76 11.09 -4.68 12.66
N LYS A 77 10.46 -4.64 11.46
CA LYS A 77 11.02 -3.92 10.30
C LYS A 77 11.10 -2.41 10.54
N THR A 78 10.13 -1.83 11.24
CA THR A 78 10.13 -0.41 11.58
C THR A 78 11.22 -0.10 12.60
N ALA A 79 11.35 -0.95 13.63
CA ALA A 79 12.40 -0.82 14.62
C ALA A 79 13.80 -0.95 13.97
N GLN A 80 13.98 -1.92 13.08
CA GLN A 80 15.25 -2.10 12.35
C GLN A 80 15.59 -0.90 11.45
N ALA A 81 14.59 -0.32 10.76
CA ALA A 81 14.80 0.86 9.94
C ALA A 81 15.25 2.09 10.74
N LEU A 82 14.76 2.24 11.98
CA LEU A 82 15.19 3.29 12.92
C LEU A 82 16.61 3.01 13.45
N SER A 83 16.87 1.77 13.89
CA SER A 83 18.20 1.40 14.41
C SER A 83 19.29 1.59 13.37
N ALA A 84 19.01 1.31 12.09
CA ALA A 84 19.93 1.56 10.97
C ALA A 84 20.25 3.06 10.78
N ARG A 85 19.42 3.96 11.32
CA ARG A 85 19.63 5.42 11.35
C ARG A 85 20.23 5.93 12.66
N GLY A 86 20.62 5.05 13.56
CA GLY A 86 21.17 5.39 14.87
C GLY A 86 20.14 5.90 15.88
N ALA A 87 18.83 5.76 15.60
CA ALA A 87 17.78 6.17 16.51
C ALA A 87 17.51 5.12 17.60
N GLN A 88 17.25 5.57 18.82
CA GLN A 88 16.93 4.69 19.95
C GLN A 88 15.46 4.30 19.93
N VAL A 89 15.15 3.03 19.71
CA VAL A 89 13.80 2.48 19.82
C VAL A 89 13.53 2.09 21.25
N GLU A 90 12.59 2.76 21.90
CA GLU A 90 12.17 2.47 23.29
C GLU A 90 11.31 1.21 23.34
N ALA A 91 10.35 1.07 22.41
CA ALA A 91 9.50 -0.11 22.33
C ALA A 91 9.04 -0.40 20.91
N SER A 92 8.91 -1.70 20.58
CA SER A 92 8.34 -2.19 19.33
C SER A 92 7.19 -3.14 19.65
N ALA A 93 5.97 -2.76 19.23
CA ALA A 93 4.77 -3.57 19.38
C ALA A 93 4.50 -4.42 18.13
N PRO A 94 3.83 -5.56 18.22
CA PRO A 94 3.48 -6.38 17.06
C PRO A 94 2.45 -5.71 16.14
N ASP A 95 1.54 -4.90 16.71
CA ASP A 95 0.46 -4.22 16.01
C ASP A 95 0.07 -2.91 16.72
N VAL A 96 -0.88 -2.16 16.13
CA VAL A 96 -1.36 -0.89 16.67
C VAL A 96 -2.08 -1.07 18.02
N ALA A 97 -2.83 -2.17 18.20
CA ALA A 97 -3.54 -2.42 19.45
C ALA A 97 -2.56 -2.61 20.62
N ALA A 98 -1.51 -3.40 20.42
CA ALA A 98 -0.45 -3.57 21.40
C ALA A 98 0.32 -2.25 21.64
N LEU A 99 0.56 -1.45 20.61
CA LEU A 99 1.18 -0.13 20.77
C LEU A 99 0.32 0.80 21.62
N THR A 100 -0.99 0.83 21.41
CA THR A 100 -1.90 1.67 22.23
C THR A 100 -1.91 1.26 23.69
N LEU A 101 -1.81 -0.03 24.01
CA LEU A 101 -1.68 -0.52 25.38
C LEU A 101 -0.36 -0.05 26.03
N LEU A 102 0.75 -0.15 25.30
CA LEU A 102 2.06 0.34 25.77
C LEU A 102 2.03 1.86 26.03
N LEU A 103 1.50 2.65 25.11
CA LEU A 103 1.38 4.09 25.28
C LEU A 103 0.48 4.44 26.46
N GLY A 104 -0.64 3.74 26.63
CA GLY A 104 -1.55 3.95 27.77
C GLY A 104 -0.93 3.66 29.12
N ALA A 105 -0.03 2.67 29.20
CA ALA A 105 0.71 2.37 30.43
C ALA A 105 1.85 3.36 30.69
N ARG A 106 2.50 3.87 29.63
CA ARG A 106 3.68 4.74 29.74
C ARG A 106 3.34 6.21 29.95
N PHE A 107 2.23 6.69 29.38
CA PHE A 107 1.79 8.09 29.40
C PHE A 107 0.43 8.23 30.08
N ALA A 108 0.43 8.36 31.40
CA ALA A 108 -0.79 8.55 32.21
C ALA A 108 -1.34 9.98 32.14
N ALA A 109 -0.48 10.98 31.89
CA ALA A 109 -0.83 12.39 31.73
C ALA A 109 -0.85 12.77 30.23
N PRO A 110 -1.54 13.86 29.85
CA PRO A 110 -1.49 14.40 28.51
C PRO A 110 -0.05 14.58 27.99
N ALA A 111 0.24 14.08 26.82
CA ALA A 111 1.55 14.08 26.18
C ALA A 111 1.45 14.51 24.72
N ARG A 112 2.57 14.97 24.15
CA ARG A 112 2.70 15.42 22.75
C ARG A 112 3.48 14.40 21.96
N PHE A 113 2.86 13.84 20.93
CA PHE A 113 3.46 12.85 20.06
C PHE A 113 3.69 13.41 18.65
N LEU A 114 4.85 13.08 18.07
CA LEU A 114 5.05 13.16 16.65
C LEU A 114 4.67 11.79 16.05
N TYR A 115 3.70 11.74 15.15
CA TYR A 115 3.33 10.51 14.46
C TYR A 115 3.76 10.55 13.01
N LEU A 116 4.77 9.77 12.66
CA LEU A 116 5.25 9.58 11.29
C LEU A 116 4.40 8.51 10.61
N ALA A 117 3.67 8.89 9.58
CA ALA A 117 2.66 8.05 8.95
C ALA A 117 2.68 8.11 7.43
N GLY A 118 1.98 7.19 6.79
CA GLY A 118 1.56 7.33 5.40
C GLY A 118 0.27 8.12 5.29
N HIS A 119 0.01 8.69 4.11
CA HIS A 119 -1.25 9.36 3.82
C HIS A 119 -2.45 8.41 3.98
N ASP A 120 -2.38 7.25 3.35
CA ASP A 120 -3.41 6.21 3.45
C ASP A 120 -3.18 5.37 4.72
N ARG A 121 -3.94 5.65 5.80
CA ARG A 121 -3.84 4.96 7.10
C ARG A 121 -5.20 4.85 7.79
N LYS A 122 -5.28 3.95 8.78
CA LYS A 122 -6.43 3.88 9.69
C LYS A 122 -6.27 4.90 10.81
N ASP A 123 -7.38 5.44 11.32
CA ASP A 123 -7.44 6.45 12.39
C ASP A 123 -7.33 5.85 13.82
N ASP A 124 -7.12 4.54 13.96
CA ASP A 124 -7.17 3.84 15.25
C ASP A 124 -6.20 4.45 16.28
N LEU A 125 -4.96 4.73 15.88
CA LEU A 125 -3.94 5.29 16.78
C LEU A 125 -4.25 6.74 17.14
N GLU A 126 -4.63 7.57 16.17
CA GLU A 126 -4.97 8.99 16.39
C GLU A 126 -6.21 9.12 17.26
N SER A 127 -7.23 8.31 17.03
CA SER A 127 -8.45 8.24 17.84
C SER A 127 -8.15 7.82 19.28
N PHE A 128 -7.28 6.82 19.48
CA PHE A 128 -6.84 6.44 20.83
C PHE A 128 -6.13 7.60 21.56
N LEU A 129 -5.18 8.26 20.90
CA LEU A 129 -4.43 9.37 21.48
C LEU A 129 -5.36 10.53 21.87
N ARG A 130 -6.27 10.90 20.98
CA ARG A 130 -7.27 11.96 21.20
C ARG A 130 -8.19 11.63 22.38
N ALA A 131 -8.67 10.40 22.48
CA ALA A 131 -9.55 9.95 23.55
C ALA A 131 -8.90 10.03 24.95
N ARG A 132 -7.56 10.00 25.01
CA ARG A 132 -6.79 10.13 26.26
C ARG A 132 -6.28 11.56 26.53
N GLY A 133 -6.67 12.54 25.73
CA GLY A 133 -6.25 13.93 25.87
C GLY A 133 -4.81 14.19 25.41
N HIS A 134 -4.19 13.25 24.69
CA HIS A 134 -2.88 13.46 24.07
C HIS A 134 -3.01 14.30 22.79
N VAL A 135 -1.92 14.97 22.42
CA VAL A 135 -1.81 15.72 21.16
C VAL A 135 -0.89 14.95 20.20
N ALA A 136 -1.39 14.59 19.03
CA ALA A 136 -0.62 13.98 17.98
C ALA A 136 -0.40 14.98 16.82
N THR A 137 0.86 15.34 16.59
CA THR A 137 1.27 16.04 15.36
C THR A 137 1.60 14.98 14.32
N VAL A 138 0.73 14.83 13.32
CA VAL A 138 0.92 13.82 12.27
C VAL A 138 1.72 14.43 11.14
N VAL A 139 2.80 13.75 10.75
CA VAL A 139 3.58 14.06 9.55
C VAL A 139 3.43 12.90 8.58
N GLU A 140 2.73 13.17 7.48
CA GLU A 140 2.58 12.23 6.38
C GLU A 140 3.87 12.23 5.56
N THR A 141 4.72 11.25 5.78
CA THR A 141 6.05 11.20 5.14
C THR A 141 6.03 10.59 3.76
N TYR A 142 5.00 9.80 3.45
CA TYR A 142 4.83 9.17 2.14
C TYR A 142 3.35 9.03 1.76
N GLU A 143 3.12 8.93 0.48
CA GLU A 143 1.80 8.65 -0.11
C GLU A 143 1.91 7.68 -1.29
N ALA A 144 0.78 7.04 -1.63
CA ALA A 144 0.66 6.28 -2.87
C ALA A 144 0.12 7.22 -3.97
N ARG A 145 0.96 7.57 -4.95
CA ARG A 145 0.60 8.39 -6.12
C ARG A 145 0.28 7.51 -7.31
N ALA A 146 -0.64 7.96 -8.17
CA ALA A 146 -0.81 7.35 -9.48
C ALA A 146 0.43 7.62 -10.33
N VAL A 147 0.92 6.60 -11.05
CA VAL A 147 1.96 6.79 -12.04
C VAL A 147 1.44 7.61 -13.22
N ALA A 148 2.32 8.34 -13.90
CA ALA A 148 1.92 9.17 -15.04
C ALA A 148 1.49 8.35 -16.26
N ALA A 149 2.05 7.14 -16.44
CA ALA A 149 1.74 6.23 -17.54
C ALA A 149 2.07 4.77 -17.15
N LEU A 150 1.45 3.83 -17.84
CA LEU A 150 1.87 2.42 -17.77
C LEU A 150 3.28 2.25 -18.32
N GLY A 151 4.06 1.33 -17.74
CA GLY A 151 5.38 0.97 -18.26
C GLY A 151 5.31 0.50 -19.71
N GLU A 152 6.41 0.66 -20.45
CA GLU A 152 6.47 0.37 -21.88
C GLU A 152 6.09 -1.08 -22.21
N GLU A 153 6.60 -2.05 -21.45
CA GLU A 153 6.28 -3.46 -21.64
C GLU A 153 4.78 -3.74 -21.47
N ALA A 154 4.13 -3.11 -20.48
CA ALA A 154 2.69 -3.25 -20.27
C ALA A 154 1.88 -2.64 -21.41
N ARG A 155 2.29 -1.46 -21.91
CA ARG A 155 1.65 -0.81 -23.04
C ARG A 155 1.77 -1.64 -24.31
N ALA A 156 2.96 -2.16 -24.60
CA ALA A 156 3.21 -3.02 -25.75
C ALA A 156 2.36 -4.30 -25.68
N ALA A 157 2.34 -4.98 -24.53
CA ALA A 157 1.56 -6.20 -24.34
C ALA A 157 0.04 -5.97 -24.45
N LEU A 158 -0.46 -4.83 -23.94
CA LEU A 158 -1.86 -4.45 -24.09
C LEU A 158 -2.21 -4.18 -25.57
N ALA A 159 -1.38 -3.43 -26.27
CA ALA A 159 -1.57 -3.13 -27.69
C ALA A 159 -1.55 -4.39 -28.58
N ALA A 160 -0.68 -5.33 -28.25
CA ALA A 160 -0.58 -6.62 -28.95
C ALA A 160 -1.71 -7.61 -28.58
N GLY A 161 -2.55 -7.29 -27.57
CA GLY A 161 -3.61 -8.20 -27.10
C GLY A 161 -3.07 -9.46 -26.41
N GLU A 162 -1.89 -9.40 -25.83
CA GLU A 162 -1.18 -10.53 -25.22
C GLU A 162 -1.56 -10.78 -23.76
N ILE A 163 -2.47 -10.01 -23.19
CA ILE A 163 -2.90 -10.14 -21.80
C ILE A 163 -4.13 -11.04 -21.73
N ASP A 164 -4.03 -12.12 -20.97
CA ASP A 164 -5.13 -13.07 -20.74
C ASP A 164 -5.94 -12.69 -19.49
N ALA A 165 -5.27 -12.19 -18.45
CA ALA A 165 -5.88 -11.86 -17.18
C ALA A 165 -5.24 -10.63 -16.53
N ALA A 166 -6.00 -9.92 -15.67
CA ALA A 166 -5.52 -8.81 -14.86
C ALA A 166 -5.99 -8.94 -13.42
N LEU A 167 -5.09 -8.74 -12.46
CA LEU A 167 -5.38 -8.79 -11.02
C LEU A 167 -5.57 -7.39 -10.46
N HIS A 168 -6.69 -7.16 -9.76
CA HIS A 168 -7.05 -5.87 -9.17
C HIS A 168 -7.27 -6.01 -7.67
N TYR A 169 -6.46 -5.29 -6.89
CA TYR A 169 -6.42 -5.38 -5.42
C TYR A 169 -7.20 -4.26 -4.71
N SER A 170 -7.57 -3.19 -5.41
CA SER A 170 -8.38 -2.11 -4.87
C SER A 170 -9.17 -1.41 -5.96
N ALA A 171 -10.29 -0.80 -5.61
CA ALA A 171 -11.11 0.01 -6.51
C ALA A 171 -10.32 1.18 -7.11
N ARG A 172 -9.50 1.86 -6.27
CA ARG A 172 -8.61 2.95 -6.69
C ARG A 172 -7.61 2.49 -7.76
N SER A 173 -6.89 1.39 -7.52
CA SER A 173 -5.92 0.85 -8.49
C SER A 173 -6.59 0.40 -9.79
N ALA A 174 -7.79 -0.20 -9.72
CA ALA A 174 -8.54 -0.59 -10.90
C ALA A 174 -8.96 0.61 -11.75
N SER A 175 -9.48 1.68 -11.13
CA SER A 175 -9.83 2.92 -11.83
C SER A 175 -8.61 3.56 -12.50
N ILE A 176 -7.49 3.68 -11.78
CA ILE A 176 -6.25 4.24 -12.32
C ILE A 176 -5.74 3.41 -13.50
N PHE A 177 -5.73 2.07 -13.37
CA PHE A 177 -5.31 1.18 -14.43
C PHE A 177 -6.11 1.40 -15.72
N LEU A 178 -7.45 1.42 -15.61
CA LEU A 178 -8.32 1.61 -16.76
C LEU A 178 -8.10 2.97 -17.43
N ALA A 179 -7.97 4.04 -16.64
CA ALA A 179 -7.68 5.38 -17.15
C ALA A 179 -6.32 5.45 -17.88
N LEU A 180 -5.28 4.83 -17.31
CA LEU A 180 -3.94 4.75 -17.93
C LEU A 180 -3.94 3.87 -19.19
N ALA A 181 -4.71 2.79 -19.20
CA ALA A 181 -4.86 1.94 -20.38
C ALA A 181 -5.58 2.68 -21.50
N ASP A 182 -6.63 3.44 -21.21
CA ASP A 182 -7.34 4.29 -22.20
C ASP A 182 -6.41 5.37 -22.76
N ALA A 183 -5.69 6.06 -21.89
CA ALA A 183 -4.71 7.07 -22.30
C ALA A 183 -3.59 6.49 -23.18
N ALA A 184 -3.25 5.21 -22.98
CA ALA A 184 -2.30 4.48 -23.81
C ALA A 184 -2.91 3.92 -25.11
N GLY A 185 -4.19 4.15 -25.39
CA GLY A 185 -4.88 3.60 -26.57
C GLY A 185 -5.07 2.09 -26.52
N ALA A 186 -5.24 1.51 -25.35
CA ALA A 186 -5.46 0.07 -25.22
C ALA A 186 -6.70 -0.37 -26.02
N PRO A 187 -6.65 -1.52 -26.73
CA PRO A 187 -7.75 -1.97 -27.56
C PRO A 187 -8.98 -2.36 -26.72
N ALA A 188 -10.17 -2.31 -27.34
CA ALA A 188 -11.43 -2.70 -26.69
C ALA A 188 -11.40 -4.16 -26.16
N THR A 189 -10.51 -4.99 -26.68
CA THR A 189 -10.28 -6.36 -26.20
C THR A 189 -9.86 -6.45 -24.75
N LEU A 190 -9.24 -5.39 -24.19
CA LEU A 190 -8.95 -5.29 -22.77
C LEU A 190 -10.23 -5.46 -21.93
N ARG A 191 -11.34 -4.88 -22.37
CA ARG A 191 -12.62 -4.97 -21.64
C ARG A 191 -13.46 -6.18 -22.02
N THR A 192 -13.31 -6.68 -23.24
CA THR A 192 -14.20 -7.73 -23.78
C THR A 192 -13.59 -9.14 -23.70
N ARG A 193 -12.27 -9.28 -23.72
CA ARG A 193 -11.58 -10.58 -23.77
C ARG A 193 -10.74 -10.89 -22.53
N VAL A 194 -10.09 -9.87 -21.94
CA VAL A 194 -9.29 -10.06 -20.72
C VAL A 194 -10.21 -10.41 -19.56
N THR A 195 -9.82 -11.42 -18.77
CA THR A 195 -10.52 -11.72 -17.51
C THR A 195 -9.92 -10.87 -16.40
N HIS A 196 -10.75 -10.04 -15.77
CA HIS A 196 -10.39 -9.19 -14.65
C HIS A 196 -10.72 -9.87 -13.33
N PHE A 197 -9.73 -10.13 -12.49
CA PHE A 197 -9.91 -10.71 -11.17
C PHE A 197 -9.89 -9.61 -10.12
N ALA A 198 -10.99 -9.48 -9.39
CA ALA A 198 -11.22 -8.46 -8.37
C ALA A 198 -11.08 -9.06 -6.97
N LEU A 199 -10.31 -8.41 -6.09
CA LEU A 199 -10.13 -8.84 -4.71
C LEU A 199 -11.43 -8.78 -3.90
N SER A 200 -12.36 -7.90 -4.26
CA SER A 200 -13.65 -7.70 -3.58
C SER A 200 -14.73 -7.21 -4.55
N GLU A 201 -15.97 -7.22 -4.10
CA GLU A 201 -17.10 -6.72 -4.91
C GLU A 201 -16.99 -5.21 -5.19
N ASP A 202 -16.39 -4.41 -4.30
CA ASP A 202 -16.14 -2.99 -4.55
C ASP A 202 -15.19 -2.77 -5.75
N VAL A 203 -14.17 -3.61 -5.86
CA VAL A 203 -13.26 -3.61 -7.02
C VAL A 203 -14.00 -4.03 -8.28
N ALA A 204 -14.81 -5.10 -8.21
CA ALA A 204 -15.56 -5.62 -9.34
C ALA A 204 -16.60 -4.60 -9.87
N ARG A 205 -17.22 -3.83 -8.98
CA ARG A 205 -18.17 -2.78 -9.34
C ARG A 205 -17.52 -1.72 -10.23
N VAL A 206 -16.30 -1.29 -9.93
CA VAL A 206 -15.53 -0.34 -10.73
C VAL A 206 -15.25 -0.92 -12.12
N LEU A 207 -14.80 -2.17 -12.21
CA LEU A 207 -14.47 -2.83 -13.46
C LEU A 207 -15.73 -2.98 -14.36
N ARG A 208 -16.84 -3.46 -13.80
CA ARG A 208 -18.11 -3.61 -14.52
C ARG A 208 -18.66 -2.25 -14.99
N ALA A 209 -18.60 -1.21 -14.15
CA ALA A 209 -19.02 0.13 -14.51
C ALA A 209 -18.20 0.71 -15.68
N ALA A 210 -16.92 0.29 -15.79
CA ALA A 210 -16.06 0.65 -16.92
C ALA A 210 -16.25 -0.24 -18.17
N GLY A 211 -17.23 -1.16 -18.17
CA GLY A 211 -17.55 -2.00 -19.32
C GLY A 211 -16.72 -3.27 -19.44
N CYS A 212 -16.01 -3.71 -18.39
CA CYS A 212 -15.33 -5.01 -18.39
C CYS A 212 -16.35 -6.15 -18.36
N ALA A 213 -16.37 -6.98 -19.40
CA ALA A 213 -17.36 -8.06 -19.56
C ALA A 213 -17.05 -9.28 -18.68
N ASN A 214 -15.77 -9.59 -18.51
CA ASN A 214 -15.31 -10.77 -17.79
C ASN A 214 -14.71 -10.36 -16.45
N VAL A 215 -15.54 -10.25 -15.40
CA VAL A 215 -15.08 -9.89 -14.05
C VAL A 215 -15.40 -11.03 -13.09
N ARG A 216 -14.38 -11.53 -12.42
CA ARG A 216 -14.48 -12.56 -11.36
C ARG A 216 -14.04 -11.98 -10.02
N VAL A 217 -14.77 -12.30 -8.97
CA VAL A 217 -14.49 -11.84 -7.60
C VAL A 217 -13.87 -12.98 -6.81
N ALA A 218 -12.85 -12.70 -6.03
CA ALA A 218 -12.28 -13.64 -5.09
C ALA A 218 -13.30 -14.06 -4.02
N ALA A 219 -13.25 -15.31 -3.57
CA ALA A 219 -14.17 -15.83 -2.55
C ALA A 219 -13.99 -15.14 -1.19
N ALA A 220 -12.77 -14.67 -0.89
CA ALA A 220 -12.47 -13.84 0.27
C ALA A 220 -11.52 -12.71 -0.17
N PRO A 221 -11.47 -11.56 0.56
CA PRO A 221 -10.65 -10.40 0.17
C PRO A 221 -9.17 -10.59 0.55
N ASP A 222 -8.58 -11.69 0.11
CA ASP A 222 -7.17 -12.04 0.31
C ASP A 222 -6.50 -12.54 -0.98
N GLN A 223 -5.18 -12.51 -1.01
CA GLN A 223 -4.41 -12.90 -2.19
C GLN A 223 -4.57 -14.38 -2.55
N ALA A 224 -4.68 -15.26 -1.57
CA ALA A 224 -4.80 -16.69 -1.83
C ALA A 224 -6.11 -17.00 -2.58
N SER A 225 -7.21 -16.41 -2.13
CA SER A 225 -8.52 -16.50 -2.78
C SER A 225 -8.55 -15.90 -4.18
N LEU A 226 -7.85 -14.76 -4.37
CA LEU A 226 -7.74 -14.13 -5.69
C LEU A 226 -6.96 -15.01 -6.69
N LEU A 227 -5.87 -15.62 -6.25
CA LEU A 227 -5.07 -16.52 -7.08
C LEU A 227 -5.79 -17.86 -7.33
N ALA A 228 -6.53 -18.38 -6.35
CA ALA A 228 -7.37 -19.56 -6.54
C ALA A 228 -8.46 -19.33 -7.60
N ALA A 229 -9.08 -18.14 -7.62
CA ALA A 229 -10.05 -17.77 -8.66
C ALA A 229 -9.43 -17.73 -10.08
N LEU A 230 -8.13 -17.34 -10.17
CA LEU A 230 -7.38 -17.34 -11.43
C LEU A 230 -7.08 -18.78 -11.91
N GLU A 231 -6.73 -19.70 -11.02
CA GLU A 231 -6.45 -21.11 -11.32
C GLU A 231 -7.70 -21.90 -11.76
N ALA A 232 -8.86 -21.55 -11.21
CA ALA A 232 -10.13 -22.20 -11.51
C ALA A 232 -10.68 -21.88 -12.92
N GLN A 233 -9.94 -21.19 -13.75
CA GLN A 233 -10.25 -20.81 -15.12
C GLN A 233 -9.39 -21.65 -16.08
#